data_434cd6e22ad5c7a0dad3cf18d8353907
#
_entry.id   434cd6e22ad5c7a0dad3cf18d8353907
#
_cell.length_a   1.000
_cell.length_b   1.000
_cell.length_c   1.000
_cell.angle_alpha   90.00
_cell.angle_beta   90.00
_cell.angle_gamma   90.00
#
_symmetry.space_group_name_H-M   'P 1'
#
loop_
_entity.id
_entity.type
_entity.pdbx_description
1 polymer ?
#
loop_
_entity_poly.entity_id
_entity_poly.type
_entity_poly.pdbx_seq_one_letter_code
_entity_poly.pdbx_strand_id
1 'polypeptide(L)'
;MQRQYRQLNICGESVKLTKDQKKYLSKVANLGCIICTRLGYAGTPSEIHHVRGLGLGMGVRSSHYDTLPLCPEHHRGNTGYHGMGRKAFERQYETTEQQLLEQVKEMLNDEEIESR
;
A
#
# COMPACT_ATOMS: atom_id res chain seq x y z
N MET A 1 6.72 18.52 1.30
CA MET A 1 7.52 18.09 1.08
C MET A 1 8.42 16.95 1.33
N GLN A 2 9.64 17.09 1.57
CA GLN A 2 10.53 16.00 1.71
C GLN A 2 10.22 15.11 2.85
N ARG A 3 9.52 15.64 3.82
CA ARG A 3 9.20 14.86 4.96
C ARG A 3 8.42 13.65 4.66
N GLN A 4 7.67 13.64 3.55
CA GLN A 4 6.89 12.50 3.18
C GLN A 4 7.74 11.27 2.96
N TYR A 5 8.93 11.45 2.41
CA TYR A 5 9.78 10.29 2.16
C TYR A 5 10.28 9.69 3.44
N ARG A 6 10.49 10.51 4.45
CA ARG A 6 10.91 9.99 5.72
C ARG A 6 9.84 9.23 6.42
N GLN A 7 8.59 9.55 6.14
CA GLN A 7 7.48 8.90 6.79
C GLN A 7 7.05 7.65 6.10
N LEU A 8 7.56 7.36 4.91
CA LEU A 8 7.26 6.13 4.24
C LEU A 8 7.89 4.99 4.99
N ASN A 9 7.06 4.10 5.50
CA ASN A 9 7.55 2.98 6.25
C ASN A 9 7.58 1.78 5.34
N ILE A 10 8.74 1.53 4.73
CA ILE A 10 8.90 0.47 3.76
C ILE A 10 9.57 -0.70 4.44
N CYS A 11 8.76 -1.69 4.73
CA CYS A 11 9.17 -2.81 5.52
C CYS A 11 10.36 -3.55 4.92
N GLY A 12 11.43 -3.67 5.67
CA GLY A 12 12.60 -4.41 5.25
C GLY A 12 13.40 -3.77 4.14
N GLU A 13 13.10 -2.52 3.83
CA GLU A 13 13.75 -1.90 2.69
C GLU A 13 14.97 -1.12 3.09
N SER A 14 16.11 -1.47 2.54
CA SER A 14 17.33 -0.75 2.78
C SER A 14 17.93 -0.20 1.49
N VAL A 15 17.32 -0.48 0.36
CA VAL A 15 17.84 -0.06 -0.93
C VAL A 15 17.45 1.38 -1.20
N LYS A 16 18.38 2.13 -1.77
CA LYS A 16 18.12 3.50 -2.11
C LYS A 16 17.07 3.58 -3.21
N LEU A 17 16.07 4.41 -3.02
CA LEU A 17 14.99 4.57 -3.99
C LEU A 17 15.39 5.59 -5.07
N THR A 18 14.94 5.35 -6.29
CA THR A 18 15.09 6.36 -7.34
C THR A 18 14.10 7.48 -7.09
N LYS A 19 14.32 8.60 -7.79
CA LYS A 19 13.43 9.74 -7.67
C LYS A 19 12.00 9.38 -8.09
N ASP A 20 11.87 8.64 -9.18
CA ASP A 20 10.54 8.23 -9.64
C ASP A 20 9.85 7.29 -8.66
N GLN A 21 10.61 6.39 -8.06
CA GLN A 21 10.06 5.48 -7.07
C GLN A 21 9.57 6.24 -5.85
N LYS A 22 10.35 7.20 -5.37
CA LYS A 22 9.93 8.03 -4.23
C LYS A 22 8.65 8.78 -4.54
N LYS A 23 8.57 9.33 -5.75
CA LYS A 23 7.40 10.08 -6.15
C LYS A 23 6.16 9.18 -6.19
N TYR A 24 6.30 8.00 -6.76
CA TYR A 24 5.19 7.06 -6.84
C TYR A 24 4.73 6.64 -5.45
N LEU A 25 5.68 6.27 -4.59
CA LEU A 25 5.33 5.83 -3.24
C LEU A 25 4.68 6.94 -2.44
N SER A 26 5.09 8.19 -2.64
CA SER A 26 4.42 9.32 -2.00
C SER A 26 2.97 9.43 -2.45
N LYS A 27 2.71 9.22 -3.73
CA LYS A 27 1.33 9.25 -4.23
C LYS A 27 0.50 8.15 -3.60
N VAL A 28 1.06 6.95 -3.50
CA VAL A 28 0.36 5.83 -2.87
C VAL A 28 0.05 6.16 -1.41
N ALA A 29 1.05 6.63 -0.67
CA ALA A 29 0.85 6.94 0.74
C ALA A 29 -0.20 8.03 0.93
N ASN A 30 -0.25 9.00 0.04
CA ASN A 30 -1.19 10.11 0.15
C ASN A 30 -2.63 9.71 -0.11
N LEU A 31 -2.85 8.54 -0.69
CA LEU A 31 -4.23 8.05 -0.87
C LEU A 31 -4.90 7.71 0.46
N GLY A 32 -4.10 7.45 1.48
CA GLY A 32 -4.64 6.98 2.75
C GLY A 32 -4.89 5.48 2.71
N CYS A 33 -5.15 4.89 3.86
CA CYS A 33 -5.32 3.45 3.99
C CYS A 33 -6.45 2.94 3.09
N ILE A 34 -6.13 1.97 2.23
CA ILE A 34 -7.13 1.45 1.29
C ILE A 34 -8.22 0.66 2.04
N ILE A 35 -7.87 -0.02 3.12
CA ILE A 35 -8.86 -0.75 3.92
C ILE A 35 -9.79 0.23 4.63
N CYS A 36 -9.24 1.28 5.24
CA CYS A 36 -10.08 2.29 5.87
C CYS A 36 -11.01 2.93 4.85
N THR A 37 -10.50 3.21 3.66
CA THR A 37 -11.32 3.77 2.60
C THR A 37 -12.49 2.87 2.27
N ARG A 38 -12.23 1.56 2.17
CA ARG A 38 -13.30 0.60 1.89
C ARG A 38 -14.30 0.51 3.04
N LEU A 39 -13.86 0.79 4.26
CA LEU A 39 -14.74 0.78 5.43
C LEU A 39 -15.47 2.11 5.63
N GLY A 40 -15.20 3.11 4.79
CA GLY A 40 -15.87 4.39 4.89
C GLY A 40 -15.07 5.48 5.59
N TYR A 41 -13.79 5.25 5.86
CA TYR A 41 -12.96 6.20 6.58
C TYR A 41 -11.77 6.62 5.71
N ALA A 42 -12.05 7.39 4.67
CA ALA A 42 -11.01 7.82 3.75
C ALA A 42 -10.03 8.77 4.43
N GLY A 43 -8.78 8.74 3.98
CA GLY A 43 -7.78 9.69 4.44
C GLY A 43 -6.98 9.28 5.66
N THR A 44 -7.15 8.06 6.16
CA THR A 44 -6.35 7.60 7.30
C THR A 44 -4.89 7.50 6.90
N PRO A 45 -3.97 8.08 7.68
CA PRO A 45 -2.54 8.02 7.34
C PRO A 45 -2.07 6.58 7.18
N SER A 46 -1.24 6.35 6.18
CA SER A 46 -0.88 5.00 5.81
C SER A 46 0.62 4.79 5.69
N GLU A 47 1.01 3.53 5.76
CA GLU A 47 2.36 3.05 5.50
C GLU A 47 2.34 2.31 4.17
N ILE A 48 3.52 2.05 3.62
CA ILE A 48 3.62 1.35 2.35
C ILE A 48 3.75 -0.14 2.59
N HIS A 49 2.91 -0.92 1.95
CA HIS A 49 2.95 -2.38 2.00
C HIS A 49 3.25 -2.92 0.61
N HIS A 50 4.33 -3.66 0.46
CA HIS A 50 4.65 -4.31 -0.81
C HIS A 50 3.82 -5.58 -0.94
N VAL A 51 3.12 -5.70 -2.06
CA VAL A 51 2.21 -6.82 -2.29
C VAL A 51 3.00 -8.13 -2.36
N ARG A 52 2.47 -9.18 -1.75
CA ARG A 52 3.15 -10.47 -1.71
C ARG A 52 2.41 -11.59 -2.42
N GLY A 53 1.17 -11.36 -2.80
CA GLY A 53 0.35 -12.40 -3.38
C GLY A 53 0.34 -12.44 -4.90
N LEU A 54 1.46 -12.10 -5.54
CA LEU A 54 1.52 -12.05 -6.99
C LEU A 54 2.17 -13.27 -7.64
N GLY A 55 2.37 -14.33 -6.87
CA GLY A 55 2.97 -15.53 -7.44
C GLY A 55 4.47 -15.45 -7.64
N LEU A 56 5.12 -14.46 -7.04
CA LEU A 56 6.57 -14.37 -7.09
C LEU A 56 7.17 -15.40 -6.16
N GLY A 57 8.33 -15.89 -6.47
CA GLY A 57 8.96 -16.90 -5.66
C GLY A 57 9.25 -16.42 -4.25
N MET A 58 9.50 -17.38 -3.36
CA MET A 58 9.84 -17.07 -1.99
C MET A 58 11.09 -16.20 -1.97
N GLY A 59 11.08 -15.16 -1.16
CA GLY A 59 12.22 -14.27 -1.05
C GLY A 59 12.30 -13.22 -2.14
N VAL A 60 11.41 -13.27 -3.10
CA VAL A 60 11.39 -12.28 -4.18
C VAL A 60 10.47 -11.14 -3.78
N ARG A 61 11.00 -9.92 -3.78
CA ARG A 61 10.21 -8.74 -3.42
C ARG A 61 9.47 -8.22 -4.64
N SER A 62 8.25 -7.79 -4.44
CA SER A 62 7.51 -7.16 -5.53
C SER A 62 8.06 -5.77 -5.81
N SER A 63 7.67 -5.22 -6.94
CA SER A 63 8.09 -3.90 -7.36
C SER A 63 7.56 -2.82 -6.41
N HIS A 64 8.27 -1.70 -6.33
CA HIS A 64 7.75 -0.54 -5.61
C HIS A 64 6.46 -0.02 -6.23
N TYR A 65 6.19 -0.40 -7.47
CA TYR A 65 4.95 0.01 -8.14
C TYR A 65 3.79 -0.94 -7.83
N ASP A 66 4.04 -2.00 -7.07
CA ASP A 66 3.00 -2.93 -6.64
C ASP A 66 2.87 -2.83 -5.12
N THR A 67 2.37 -1.70 -4.66
CA THR A 67 2.29 -1.39 -3.24
C THR A 67 0.91 -0.91 -2.87
N LEU A 68 0.58 -1.09 -1.59
CA LEU A 68 -0.71 -0.69 -1.05
C LEU A 68 -0.51 0.28 0.11
N PRO A 69 -1.39 1.28 0.24
CA PRO A 69 -1.37 2.12 1.44
C PRO A 69 -2.21 1.46 2.53
N LEU A 70 -1.58 1.11 3.64
CA LEU A 70 -2.28 0.51 4.78
C LEU A 70 -1.89 1.26 6.04
N CYS A 71 -2.89 1.62 6.86
CA CYS A 71 -2.57 2.30 8.12
C CYS A 71 -1.86 1.31 9.04
N PRO A 72 -1.21 1.80 10.11
CA PRO A 72 -0.47 0.88 10.99
C PRO A 72 -1.33 -0.27 11.49
N GLU A 73 -2.59 -0.01 11.82
CA GLU A 73 -3.45 -1.08 12.31
C GLU A 73 -3.72 -2.13 11.25
N HIS A 74 -4.05 -1.69 10.02
CA HIS A 74 -4.38 -2.64 8.95
C HIS A 74 -3.15 -3.20 8.26
N HIS A 75 -1.97 -2.68 8.57
CA HIS A 75 -0.71 -3.19 8.03
C HIS A 75 -0.09 -4.21 8.99
N ARG A 76 0.13 -3.82 10.23
CA ARG A 76 0.85 -4.66 11.18
C ARG A 76 0.14 -4.84 12.52
N GLY A 77 -1.05 -4.28 12.66
CA GLY A 77 -1.82 -4.47 13.88
C GLY A 77 -2.56 -5.79 13.89
N ASN A 78 -3.31 -6.03 14.93
CA ASN A 78 -4.05 -7.28 15.09
C ASN A 78 -5.08 -7.52 14.00
N THR A 79 -5.59 -6.46 13.41
CA THR A 79 -6.56 -6.57 12.32
C THR A 79 -5.92 -6.27 10.98
N GLY A 80 -4.59 -6.37 10.88
CA GLY A 80 -3.87 -6.02 9.68
C GLY A 80 -3.22 -7.21 9.01
N TYR A 81 -2.63 -6.92 7.86
CA TYR A 81 -2.03 -7.95 7.00
C TYR A 81 -0.98 -8.78 7.74
N HIS A 82 -0.03 -8.11 8.39
CA HIS A 82 1.04 -8.84 9.05
C HIS A 82 0.62 -9.44 10.38
N GLY A 83 -0.38 -8.86 11.03
CA GLY A 83 -0.87 -9.41 12.28
C GLY A 83 -1.72 -10.66 12.12
N MET A 84 -2.55 -10.68 11.07
CA MET A 84 -3.45 -11.82 10.81
C MET A 84 -2.87 -12.84 9.86
N GLY A 85 -2.01 -12.41 8.94
CA GLY A 85 -1.58 -13.21 7.83
C GLY A 85 -2.45 -12.97 6.60
N ARG A 86 -1.88 -13.20 5.42
CA ARG A 86 -2.54 -12.84 4.16
C ARG A 86 -3.92 -13.47 4.00
N LYS A 87 -4.02 -14.76 4.24
CA LYS A 87 -5.29 -15.45 3.99
C LYS A 87 -6.39 -14.98 4.91
N ALA A 88 -6.08 -14.80 6.20
CA ALA A 88 -7.09 -14.32 7.14
C ALA A 88 -7.47 -12.87 6.85
N PHE A 89 -6.48 -12.07 6.46
CA PHE A 89 -6.71 -10.67 6.11
C PHE A 89 -7.66 -10.58 4.90
N GLU A 90 -7.38 -11.36 3.87
CA GLU A 90 -8.22 -11.33 2.67
C GLU A 90 -9.65 -11.80 2.98
N ARG A 91 -9.76 -12.80 3.84
CA ARG A 91 -11.07 -13.30 4.25
C ARG A 91 -11.83 -12.26 5.06
N GLN A 92 -11.14 -11.61 5.99
CA GLN A 92 -11.76 -10.62 6.88
C GLN A 92 -12.34 -9.44 6.09
N TYR A 93 -11.61 -8.97 5.10
CA TYR A 93 -12.03 -7.78 4.35
C TYR A 93 -12.65 -8.12 3.00
N GLU A 94 -12.85 -9.40 2.74
CA GLU A 94 -13.56 -9.88 1.54
C GLU A 94 -12.93 -9.35 0.25
N THR A 95 -11.61 -9.40 0.19
CA THR A 95 -10.88 -8.90 -0.96
C THR A 95 -9.57 -9.65 -1.08
N THR A 96 -8.80 -9.38 -2.13
CA THR A 96 -7.48 -9.97 -2.28
C THR A 96 -6.47 -8.84 -2.47
N GLU A 97 -5.18 -9.15 -2.26
CA GLU A 97 -4.15 -8.15 -2.53
C GLU A 97 -4.23 -7.67 -3.97
N GLN A 98 -4.52 -8.58 -4.89
CA GLN A 98 -4.62 -8.22 -6.29
C GLN A 98 -5.74 -7.21 -6.52
N GLN A 99 -6.89 -7.45 -5.92
CA GLN A 99 -8.02 -6.52 -6.05
C GLN A 99 -7.71 -5.17 -5.44
N LEU A 100 -7.06 -5.17 -4.29
CA LEU A 100 -6.68 -3.92 -3.65
C LEU A 100 -5.67 -3.15 -4.51
N LEU A 101 -4.72 -3.86 -5.11
CA LEU A 101 -3.75 -3.23 -5.97
C LEU A 101 -4.41 -2.59 -7.18
N GLU A 102 -5.38 -3.28 -7.76
CA GLU A 102 -6.13 -2.73 -8.89
C GLU A 102 -6.88 -1.47 -8.49
N GLN A 103 -7.47 -1.49 -7.31
CA GLN A 103 -8.18 -0.31 -6.82
C GLN A 103 -7.22 0.86 -6.62
N VAL A 104 -6.05 0.61 -6.05
CA VAL A 104 -5.05 1.66 -5.84
C VAL A 104 -4.65 2.27 -7.18
N LYS A 105 -4.41 1.44 -8.17
CA LYS A 105 -3.99 1.93 -9.48
C LYS A 105 -5.09 2.76 -10.15
N GLU A 106 -6.33 2.37 -9.95
CA GLU A 106 -7.45 3.17 -10.45
C GLU A 106 -7.51 4.52 -9.77
N MET A 107 -7.32 4.55 -8.46
CA MET A 107 -7.35 5.80 -7.72
C MET A 107 -6.24 6.74 -8.16
N LEU A 108 -5.06 6.19 -8.45
CA LEU A 108 -3.95 7.01 -8.94
C LEU A 108 -4.23 7.56 -10.32
N ASN A 109 -4.86 6.78 -11.18
CA ASN A 109 -5.25 7.26 -12.49
C ASN A 109 -6.25 8.38 -12.42
N ASP A 110 -7.24 8.25 -11.53
CA ASP A 110 -8.25 9.28 -11.35
C ASP A 110 -7.63 10.57 -10.89
N GLU A 111 -6.66 10.48 -9.97
CA GLU A 111 -5.95 11.67 -9.52
C GLU A 111 -5.22 12.35 -10.64
N GLU A 112 -4.55 11.57 -11.48
CA GLU A 112 -3.81 12.13 -12.60
C GLU A 112 -4.72 12.82 -13.59
N ILE A 113 -5.86 12.21 -13.85
CA ILE A 113 -6.82 12.80 -14.77
C ILE A 113 -7.34 14.12 -14.22
N GLU A 114 -7.61 14.16 -12.94
CA GLU A 114 -8.14 15.36 -12.32
C GLU A 114 -7.11 16.48 -12.24
N SER A 115 -5.86 16.14 -12.18
CA SER A 115 -4.84 17.17 -12.06
C SER A 115 -4.55 17.87 -13.37
N ARG A 116 -5.11 17.48 -14.46
CA ARG A 116 -4.84 18.12 -15.74
C ARG A 116 -5.71 19.34 -16.02
#